data_a961a7cc9ef6567061d6cb544215e605
#
_entry.id   a961a7cc9ef6567061d6cb544215e605
#
_cell.length_a   1.000
_cell.length_b   1.000
_cell.length_c   1.000
_cell.angle_alpha   90.00
_cell.angle_beta   90.00
_cell.angle_gamma   90.00
#
_symmetry.space_group_name_H-M   'P 1'
#
loop_
_entity.id
_entity.type
_entity.pdbx_description
1 polymer ?
#
loop_
_entity_poly.entity_id
_entity_poly.type
_entity_poly.pdbx_seq_one_letter_code
_entity_poly.pdbx_strand_id
1 'polypeptide(L)'
;MWLINSSIGRKVIMSVTGMALILFMTFHCCMNLVALFSGKAYNMICELLGANWYAVVATVALGALAVCHIVYAFILTAQNRRARGDNRYAVTEKPASVEWASQNMLVLGIIVLLGIGLHLFNFWYNMMFAELTGMTVKIPPSHGFEYIQATFANPVYVVLYIIWLAALWFHLSHGFWSAMQTVGINGKVWFSRWKTIGVVYVTLLMLCFLVVVLAFAFHCAPSLCCVAA
;
A
#
# COMPACT_ATOMS: atom_id res chain seq x y z
N MET A 1 -3.81 30.12 -3.41
CA MET A 1 -4.53 29.00 -2.77
C MET A 1 -3.78 28.55 -1.52
N TRP A 2 -4.40 28.61 -0.34
CA TRP A 2 -3.76 28.29 0.94
C TRP A 2 -3.23 26.85 1.02
N LEU A 3 -3.98 25.85 0.57
CA LEU A 3 -3.61 24.42 0.59
C LEU A 3 -2.30 24.10 -0.13
N ILE A 4 -2.03 24.76 -1.26
CA ILE A 4 -0.86 24.46 -2.08
C ILE A 4 0.37 25.25 -1.62
N ASN A 5 0.16 26.50 -1.15
CA ASN A 5 1.25 27.42 -0.90
C ASN A 5 1.73 27.43 0.58
N SER A 6 0.92 26.92 1.53
CA SER A 6 1.32 26.84 2.94
C SER A 6 1.97 25.50 3.28
N SER A 7 2.90 25.51 4.24
CA SER A 7 3.52 24.27 4.76
C SER A 7 2.51 23.35 5.43
N ILE A 8 1.51 23.92 6.09
CA ILE A 8 0.42 23.18 6.76
C ILE A 8 -0.50 22.57 5.70
N GLY A 9 -0.91 23.33 4.68
CA GLY A 9 -1.78 22.83 3.62
C GLY A 9 -1.20 21.63 2.89
N ARG A 10 0.10 21.65 2.58
CA ARG A 10 0.80 20.50 1.96
C ARG A 10 0.80 19.26 2.84
N LYS A 11 0.99 19.43 4.15
CA LYS A 11 0.90 18.31 5.12
C LYS A 11 -0.52 17.77 5.20
N VAL A 12 -1.55 18.61 5.13
CA VAL A 12 -2.96 18.17 5.10
C VAL A 12 -3.24 17.36 3.84
N ILE A 13 -2.81 17.80 2.65
CA ILE A 13 -2.96 17.04 1.40
C ILE A 13 -2.27 15.67 1.54
N MET A 14 -1.03 15.64 2.07
CA MET A 14 -0.27 14.41 2.30
C MET A 14 -1.01 13.45 3.23
N SER A 15 -1.62 13.97 4.30
CA SER A 15 -2.36 13.16 5.28
C SER A 15 -3.67 12.62 4.70
N VAL A 16 -4.44 13.44 4.00
CA VAL A 16 -5.72 13.03 3.39
C VAL A 16 -5.49 11.98 2.31
N THR A 17 -4.51 12.21 1.42
CA THR A 17 -4.18 11.22 0.37
C THR A 17 -3.65 9.92 0.99
N GLY A 18 -2.79 9.99 2.01
CA GLY A 18 -2.29 8.81 2.72
C GLY A 18 -3.40 8.00 3.39
N MET A 19 -4.35 8.66 4.07
CA MET A 19 -5.49 7.98 4.70
C MET A 19 -6.43 7.35 3.67
N ALA A 20 -6.67 8.01 2.54
CA ALA A 20 -7.46 7.43 1.44
C ALA A 20 -6.79 6.17 0.87
N LEU A 21 -5.45 6.16 0.72
CA LEU A 21 -4.70 4.99 0.29
C LEU A 21 -4.75 3.86 1.34
N ILE A 22 -4.71 4.16 2.64
CA ILE A 22 -4.88 3.16 3.72
C ILE A 22 -6.30 2.54 3.66
N LEU A 23 -7.33 3.35 3.43
CA LEU A 23 -8.70 2.87 3.27
C LEU A 23 -8.83 1.92 2.07
N PHE A 24 -8.22 2.29 0.93
CA PHE A 24 -8.13 1.41 -0.23
C PHE A 24 -7.41 0.10 0.10
N MET A 25 -6.26 0.15 0.81
CA MET A 25 -5.52 -1.05 1.22
C MET A 25 -6.38 -1.99 2.08
N THR A 26 -7.24 -1.44 2.93
CA THR A 26 -8.19 -2.23 3.75
C THR A 26 -9.20 -2.95 2.87
N PHE A 27 -9.85 -2.22 1.95
CA PHE A 27 -10.77 -2.80 0.97
C PHE A 27 -10.07 -3.88 0.13
N HIS A 28 -8.90 -3.58 -0.40
CA HIS A 28 -8.10 -4.50 -1.20
C HIS A 28 -7.72 -5.77 -0.42
N CYS A 29 -7.36 -5.64 0.85
CA CYS A 29 -7.10 -6.77 1.73
C CYS A 29 -8.35 -7.66 1.91
N CYS A 30 -9.50 -7.07 2.21
CA CYS A 30 -10.75 -7.81 2.37
C CYS A 30 -11.11 -8.62 1.12
N MET A 31 -10.92 -8.02 -0.08
CA MET A 31 -11.16 -8.74 -1.33
C MET A 31 -10.16 -9.89 -1.53
N ASN A 32 -8.87 -9.68 -1.24
CA ASN A 32 -7.86 -10.72 -1.39
C ASN A 32 -8.02 -11.89 -0.41
N LEU A 33 -8.56 -11.66 0.79
CA LEU A 33 -8.86 -12.75 1.74
C LEU A 33 -9.88 -13.76 1.18
N VAL A 34 -10.78 -13.34 0.29
CA VAL A 34 -11.74 -14.25 -0.35
C VAL A 34 -11.03 -15.33 -1.17
N ALA A 35 -9.86 -15.02 -1.76
CA ALA A 35 -9.07 -15.98 -2.51
C ALA A 35 -8.63 -17.19 -1.67
N LEU A 36 -8.47 -17.03 -0.35
CA LEU A 36 -8.12 -18.13 0.55
C LEU A 36 -9.22 -19.19 0.65
N PHE A 37 -10.49 -18.78 0.50
CA PHE A 37 -11.64 -19.63 0.76
C PHE A 37 -12.31 -20.13 -0.54
N SER A 38 -12.32 -19.32 -1.60
CA SER A 38 -12.97 -19.66 -2.86
C SER A 38 -12.34 -18.94 -4.06
N GLY A 39 -11.67 -19.69 -4.92
CA GLY A 39 -11.15 -19.17 -6.19
C GLY A 39 -12.25 -18.65 -7.11
N LYS A 40 -13.39 -19.36 -7.17
CA LYS A 40 -14.55 -18.95 -7.97
C LYS A 40 -15.10 -17.59 -7.50
N ALA A 41 -15.31 -17.42 -6.18
CA ALA A 41 -15.81 -16.17 -5.63
C ALA A 41 -14.81 -15.02 -5.86
N TYR A 42 -13.51 -15.29 -5.76
CA TYR A 42 -12.49 -14.29 -6.03
C TYR A 42 -12.47 -13.88 -7.51
N ASN A 43 -12.59 -14.83 -8.45
CA ASN A 43 -12.68 -14.51 -9.88
C ASN A 43 -13.95 -13.69 -10.20
N MET A 44 -15.08 -13.96 -9.57
CA MET A 44 -16.29 -13.12 -9.69
C MET A 44 -16.04 -11.67 -9.20
N ILE A 45 -15.27 -11.49 -8.12
CA ILE A 45 -14.87 -10.16 -7.66
C ILE A 45 -13.95 -9.49 -8.68
N CYS A 46 -12.99 -10.23 -9.26
CA CYS A 46 -12.10 -9.70 -10.28
C CYS A 46 -12.85 -9.30 -11.56
N GLU A 47 -13.86 -10.07 -11.97
CA GLU A 47 -14.74 -9.71 -13.09
C GLU A 47 -15.57 -8.45 -12.78
N LEU A 48 -16.14 -8.35 -11.57
CA LEU A 48 -16.90 -7.17 -11.13
C LEU A 48 -16.04 -5.91 -11.07
N LEU A 49 -14.81 -6.02 -10.59
CA LEU A 49 -13.86 -4.91 -10.42
C LEU A 49 -12.87 -4.77 -11.59
N GLY A 50 -13.07 -5.50 -12.69
CA GLY A 50 -12.22 -5.49 -13.88
C GLY A 50 -12.40 -4.22 -14.74
N ALA A 51 -12.62 -4.36 -16.05
CA ALA A 51 -12.74 -3.26 -17.00
C ALA A 51 -14.12 -2.57 -17.03
N ASN A 52 -14.95 -2.77 -16.01
CA ASN A 52 -16.22 -2.05 -15.88
C ASN A 52 -15.99 -0.54 -15.67
N TRP A 53 -16.85 0.30 -16.24
CA TRP A 53 -16.67 1.75 -16.23
C TRP A 53 -16.45 2.35 -14.83
N TYR A 54 -17.17 1.88 -13.81
CA TYR A 54 -17.03 2.36 -12.44
C TYR A 54 -15.68 1.94 -11.82
N ALA A 55 -15.20 0.73 -12.12
CA ALA A 55 -13.90 0.24 -11.65
C ALA A 55 -12.74 1.00 -12.32
N VAL A 56 -12.87 1.31 -13.60
CA VAL A 56 -11.91 2.14 -14.34
C VAL A 56 -11.84 3.54 -13.74
N VAL A 57 -13.00 4.19 -13.50
CA VAL A 57 -13.04 5.51 -12.85
C VAL A 57 -12.41 5.47 -11.45
N ALA A 58 -12.73 4.45 -10.64
CA ALA A 58 -12.15 4.28 -9.31
C ALA A 58 -10.62 4.08 -9.38
N THR A 59 -10.13 3.29 -10.35
CA THR A 59 -8.70 3.05 -10.57
C THR A 59 -7.97 4.33 -10.98
N VAL A 60 -8.55 5.13 -11.88
CA VAL A 60 -7.98 6.43 -12.28
C VAL A 60 -7.93 7.38 -11.08
N ALA A 61 -9.00 7.45 -10.30
CA ALA A 61 -9.04 8.29 -9.09
C ALA A 61 -7.99 7.84 -8.06
N LEU A 62 -7.85 6.52 -7.84
CA LEU A 62 -6.83 5.95 -6.96
C LEU A 62 -5.41 6.26 -7.46
N GLY A 63 -5.17 6.11 -8.77
CA GLY A 63 -3.90 6.48 -9.41
C GLY A 63 -3.56 7.96 -9.20
N ALA A 64 -4.54 8.84 -9.38
CA ALA A 64 -4.37 10.27 -9.14
C ALA A 64 -4.04 10.58 -7.67
N LEU A 65 -4.70 9.91 -6.72
CA LEU A 65 -4.40 10.01 -5.28
C LEU A 65 -2.97 9.54 -4.97
N ALA A 66 -2.55 8.40 -5.53
CA ALA A 66 -1.21 7.86 -5.34
C ALA A 66 -0.15 8.81 -5.92
N VAL A 67 -0.33 9.32 -7.14
CA VAL A 67 0.58 10.30 -7.76
C VAL A 67 0.65 11.57 -6.91
N CYS A 68 -0.49 12.10 -6.47
CA CYS A 68 -0.54 13.26 -5.59
C CYS A 68 0.25 13.01 -4.30
N HIS A 69 0.04 11.87 -3.62
CA HIS A 69 0.76 11.47 -2.41
C HIS A 69 2.27 11.42 -2.65
N ILE A 70 2.72 10.78 -3.73
CA ILE A 70 4.14 10.64 -4.08
C ILE A 70 4.78 12.01 -4.37
N VAL A 71 4.12 12.84 -5.18
CA VAL A 71 4.64 14.19 -5.54
C VAL A 71 4.80 15.04 -4.28
N TYR A 72 3.79 15.06 -3.40
CA TYR A 72 3.89 15.83 -2.15
C TYR A 72 4.92 15.24 -1.18
N ALA A 73 5.15 13.92 -1.17
CA ALA A 73 6.22 13.30 -0.40
C ALA A 73 7.60 13.83 -0.82
N PHE A 74 7.88 13.91 -2.13
CA PHE A 74 9.13 14.47 -2.64
C PHE A 74 9.26 15.97 -2.35
N ILE A 75 8.18 16.75 -2.54
CA ILE A 75 8.17 18.19 -2.24
C ILE A 75 8.50 18.45 -0.76
N LEU A 76 7.81 17.76 0.16
CA LEU A 76 8.02 17.91 1.60
C LEU A 76 9.42 17.45 2.01
N THR A 77 9.93 16.36 1.42
CA THR A 77 11.29 15.88 1.67
C THR A 77 12.34 16.90 1.22
N ALA A 78 12.16 17.48 0.02
CA ALA A 78 13.06 18.50 -0.50
C ALA A 78 13.07 19.77 0.39
N GLN A 79 11.88 20.19 0.84
CA GLN A 79 11.76 21.34 1.75
C GLN A 79 12.41 21.07 3.10
N ASN A 80 12.20 19.88 3.68
CA ASN A 80 12.81 19.52 4.96
C ASN A 80 14.35 19.44 4.85
N ARG A 81 14.88 18.96 3.74
CA ARG A 81 16.34 18.94 3.48
C ARG A 81 16.91 20.35 3.36
N ARG A 82 16.24 21.24 2.61
CA ARG A 82 16.66 22.67 2.49
C ARG A 82 16.62 23.38 3.82
N ALA A 83 15.58 23.15 4.64
CA ALA A 83 15.43 23.79 5.96
C ALA A 83 16.50 23.34 6.96
N ARG A 84 17.08 22.14 6.82
CA ARG A 84 18.20 21.68 7.66
C ARG A 84 19.53 22.37 7.31
N GLY A 85 19.70 22.83 6.05
CA GLY A 85 20.95 23.42 5.55
C GLY A 85 22.10 22.42 5.51
N ASP A 86 23.30 22.92 5.16
CA ASP A 86 24.54 22.12 5.04
C ASP A 86 25.28 21.97 6.39
N ASN A 87 24.89 22.69 7.42
CA ASN A 87 25.48 22.61 8.75
C ASN A 87 25.12 21.29 9.43
N ARG A 88 26.02 20.31 9.33
CA ARG A 88 25.93 19.10 10.17
C ARG A 88 26.30 19.47 11.59
N TYR A 89 25.42 19.14 12.54
CA TYR A 89 25.74 19.28 13.95
C TYR A 89 27.02 18.48 14.28
N ALA A 90 27.93 19.09 15.03
CA ALA A 90 29.15 18.42 15.48
C ALA A 90 28.84 17.21 16.40
N VAL A 91 27.67 17.22 17.03
CA VAL A 91 27.14 16.12 17.85
C VAL A 91 25.80 15.68 17.25
N THR A 92 25.75 14.46 16.72
CA THR A 92 24.54 13.83 16.17
C THR A 92 23.83 12.98 17.26
N GLU A 93 23.50 13.55 18.39
CA GLU A 93 22.59 12.88 19.31
C GLU A 93 21.20 12.85 18.70
N LYS A 94 20.74 11.66 18.37
CA LYS A 94 19.37 11.44 17.93
C LYS A 94 18.49 11.40 19.19
N PRO A 95 17.48 12.29 19.33
CA PRO A 95 16.56 12.18 20.45
C PRO A 95 15.95 10.77 20.46
N ALA A 96 15.94 10.11 21.63
CA ALA A 96 15.36 8.78 21.80
C ALA A 96 13.87 8.70 21.41
N SER A 97 13.20 9.85 21.32
CA SER A 97 11.80 9.99 20.90
C SER A 97 11.56 9.92 19.39
N VAL A 98 12.62 9.96 18.55
CA VAL A 98 12.45 9.95 17.09
C VAL A 98 12.45 8.51 16.57
N GLU A 99 11.31 8.09 16.06
CA GLU A 99 11.12 6.74 15.52
C GLU A 99 12.01 6.51 14.28
N TRP A 100 12.56 5.28 14.18
CA TRP A 100 13.39 4.86 13.05
C TRP A 100 12.65 5.03 11.70
N ALA A 101 11.36 4.66 11.64
CA ALA A 101 10.54 4.82 10.44
C ALA A 101 10.45 6.29 10.00
N SER A 102 10.29 7.23 10.94
CA SER A 102 10.27 8.68 10.63
C SER A 102 11.56 9.16 9.96
N GLN A 103 12.70 8.64 10.39
CA GLN A 103 14.01 9.03 9.83
C GLN A 103 14.22 8.45 8.43
N ASN A 104 13.63 7.29 8.14
CA ASN A 104 13.84 6.53 6.90
C ASN A 104 12.61 6.57 5.96
N MET A 105 11.64 7.48 6.18
CA MET A 105 10.40 7.54 5.41
C MET A 105 10.60 7.67 3.90
N LEU A 106 11.65 8.39 3.45
CA LEU A 106 11.94 8.48 2.02
C LEU A 106 12.37 7.13 1.44
N VAL A 107 13.28 6.43 2.13
CA VAL A 107 13.77 5.11 1.69
C VAL A 107 12.62 4.10 1.70
N LEU A 108 11.83 4.08 2.76
CA LEU A 108 10.63 3.24 2.85
C LEU A 108 9.64 3.57 1.73
N GLY A 109 9.41 4.86 1.46
CA GLY A 109 8.54 5.30 0.37
C GLY A 109 9.05 4.87 -1.02
N ILE A 110 10.35 4.87 -1.25
CA ILE A 110 10.95 4.37 -2.51
C ILE A 110 10.75 2.85 -2.63
N ILE A 111 10.98 2.08 -1.56
CA ILE A 111 10.73 0.62 -1.57
C ILE A 111 9.25 0.33 -1.82
N VAL A 112 8.36 1.09 -1.19
CA VAL A 112 6.90 0.97 -1.42
C VAL A 112 6.55 1.27 -2.88
N LEU A 113 7.13 2.32 -3.47
CA LEU A 113 6.90 2.68 -4.87
C LEU A 113 7.39 1.59 -5.84
N LEU A 114 8.57 1.02 -5.60
CA LEU A 114 9.09 -0.09 -6.41
C LEU A 114 8.19 -1.33 -6.29
N GLY A 115 7.72 -1.63 -5.08
CA GLY A 115 6.75 -2.72 -4.86
C GLY A 115 5.41 -2.50 -5.55
N ILE A 116 4.90 -1.25 -5.57
CA ILE A 116 3.71 -0.89 -6.36
C ILE A 116 3.97 -1.16 -7.86
N GLY A 117 5.12 -0.76 -8.40
CA GLY A 117 5.48 -1.03 -9.79
C GLY A 117 5.49 -2.53 -10.11
N LEU A 118 6.09 -3.34 -9.24
CA LEU A 118 6.09 -4.80 -9.36
C LEU A 118 4.65 -5.37 -9.30
N HIS A 119 3.85 -4.89 -8.37
CA HIS A 119 2.46 -5.32 -8.19
C HIS A 119 1.59 -4.95 -9.40
N LEU A 120 1.70 -3.74 -9.91
CA LEU A 120 1.00 -3.31 -11.11
C LEU A 120 1.40 -4.14 -12.33
N PHE A 121 2.69 -4.48 -12.47
CA PHE A 121 3.17 -5.34 -13.54
C PHE A 121 2.62 -6.76 -13.44
N ASN A 122 2.63 -7.37 -12.24
CA ASN A 122 2.18 -8.75 -12.06
C ASN A 122 0.66 -8.91 -12.21
N PHE A 123 -0.13 -7.91 -11.79
CA PHE A 123 -1.59 -8.00 -11.73
C PHE A 123 -2.28 -7.00 -12.66
N TRP A 124 -2.20 -5.71 -12.40
CA TRP A 124 -2.98 -4.70 -13.12
C TRP A 124 -2.72 -4.71 -14.63
N TYR A 125 -1.46 -4.84 -15.04
CA TYR A 125 -1.07 -4.86 -16.45
C TYR A 125 -1.64 -6.09 -17.19
N ASN A 126 -1.65 -7.25 -16.55
CA ASN A 126 -2.15 -8.49 -17.13
C ASN A 126 -3.68 -8.66 -16.98
N MET A 127 -4.31 -7.89 -16.11
CA MET A 127 -5.75 -7.93 -15.84
C MET A 127 -6.45 -6.72 -16.47
N MET A 128 -6.68 -5.65 -15.73
CA MET A 128 -7.46 -4.49 -16.20
C MET A 128 -6.88 -3.85 -17.47
N PHE A 129 -5.56 -3.63 -17.55
CA PHE A 129 -4.95 -3.02 -18.73
C PHE A 129 -5.08 -3.93 -19.96
N ALA A 130 -4.85 -5.21 -19.80
CA ALA A 130 -5.00 -6.20 -20.89
C ALA A 130 -6.45 -6.25 -21.40
N GLU A 131 -7.42 -6.24 -20.49
CA GLU A 131 -8.85 -6.24 -20.83
C GLU A 131 -9.26 -4.95 -21.57
N LEU A 132 -8.81 -3.78 -21.09
CA LEU A 132 -9.13 -2.50 -21.73
C LEU A 132 -8.50 -2.33 -23.12
N THR A 133 -7.32 -2.91 -23.34
CA THR A 133 -6.59 -2.78 -24.61
C THR A 133 -6.83 -3.93 -25.57
N GLY A 134 -7.51 -4.99 -25.16
CA GLY A 134 -7.67 -6.22 -25.95
C GLY A 134 -6.36 -6.99 -26.12
N MET A 135 -5.38 -6.79 -25.22
CA MET A 135 -4.10 -7.49 -25.29
C MET A 135 -4.28 -8.97 -24.98
N THR A 136 -3.66 -9.83 -25.81
CA THR A 136 -3.66 -11.27 -25.58
C THR A 136 -2.76 -11.63 -24.40
N VAL A 137 -3.32 -12.28 -23.39
CA VAL A 137 -2.64 -12.78 -22.19
C VAL A 137 -2.85 -14.26 -22.01
N LYS A 138 -1.96 -14.94 -21.27
CA LYS A 138 -2.03 -16.41 -21.07
C LYS A 138 -3.17 -16.82 -20.15
N ILE A 139 -3.48 -16.01 -19.14
CA ILE A 139 -4.55 -16.24 -18.17
C ILE A 139 -5.62 -15.20 -18.48
N PRO A 140 -6.92 -15.55 -18.56
CA PRO A 140 -7.96 -14.55 -18.77
C PRO A 140 -7.91 -13.41 -17.75
N PRO A 141 -8.11 -12.15 -18.14
CA PRO A 141 -7.98 -10.98 -17.25
C PRO A 141 -8.85 -11.04 -15.97
N SER A 142 -10.02 -11.67 -16.04
CA SER A 142 -10.92 -11.85 -14.88
C SER A 142 -10.51 -12.97 -13.92
N HIS A 143 -9.51 -13.79 -14.28
CA HIS A 143 -9.07 -14.94 -13.49
C HIS A 143 -7.98 -14.57 -12.48
N GLY A 144 -8.29 -13.66 -11.57
CA GLY A 144 -7.35 -13.15 -10.57
C GLY A 144 -6.79 -14.21 -9.63
N PHE A 145 -7.54 -15.28 -9.37
CA PHE A 145 -7.10 -16.40 -8.54
C PHE A 145 -5.89 -17.11 -9.16
N GLU A 146 -5.94 -17.38 -10.45
CA GLU A 146 -4.87 -18.02 -11.20
C GLU A 146 -3.65 -17.10 -11.32
N TYR A 147 -3.84 -15.77 -11.38
CA TYR A 147 -2.74 -14.81 -11.32
C TYR A 147 -2.04 -14.83 -9.96
N ILE A 148 -2.76 -14.95 -8.85
CA ILE A 148 -2.16 -15.10 -7.50
C ILE A 148 -1.35 -16.39 -7.43
N GLN A 149 -1.91 -17.52 -7.91
CA GLN A 149 -1.21 -18.81 -7.95
C GLN A 149 0.07 -18.73 -8.78
N ALA A 150 0.00 -18.22 -10.01
CA ALA A 150 1.14 -18.10 -10.90
C ALA A 150 2.24 -17.19 -10.33
N THR A 151 1.86 -16.08 -9.69
CA THR A 151 2.80 -15.13 -9.09
C THR A 151 3.53 -15.74 -7.91
N PHE A 152 2.81 -16.35 -6.97
CA PHE A 152 3.41 -16.86 -5.73
C PHE A 152 3.94 -18.29 -5.84
N ALA A 153 3.77 -18.96 -6.99
CA ALA A 153 4.54 -20.15 -7.32
C ALA A 153 6.04 -19.83 -7.53
N ASN A 154 6.39 -18.58 -7.83
CA ASN A 154 7.78 -18.17 -7.99
C ASN A 154 8.34 -17.63 -6.66
N PRO A 155 9.35 -18.32 -6.04
CA PRO A 155 9.91 -17.92 -4.75
C PRO A 155 10.56 -16.53 -4.76
N VAL A 156 11.04 -16.05 -5.92
CA VAL A 156 11.60 -14.70 -6.04
C VAL A 156 10.52 -13.65 -5.78
N TYR A 157 9.33 -13.80 -6.37
CA TYR A 157 8.22 -12.90 -6.10
C TYR A 157 7.76 -12.99 -4.64
N VAL A 158 7.71 -14.18 -4.05
CA VAL A 158 7.37 -14.34 -2.62
C VAL A 158 8.30 -13.50 -1.75
N VAL A 159 9.61 -13.61 -1.94
CA VAL A 159 10.60 -12.83 -1.16
C VAL A 159 10.43 -11.33 -1.40
N LEU A 160 10.27 -10.89 -2.65
CA LEU A 160 10.09 -9.48 -2.98
C LEU A 160 8.80 -8.90 -2.33
N TYR A 161 7.70 -9.64 -2.36
CA TYR A 161 6.44 -9.22 -1.72
C TYR A 161 6.56 -9.18 -0.19
N ILE A 162 7.28 -10.12 0.45
CA ILE A 162 7.54 -10.09 1.91
C ILE A 162 8.34 -8.84 2.28
N ILE A 163 9.41 -8.52 1.53
CA ILE A 163 10.20 -7.29 1.75
C ILE A 163 9.31 -6.06 1.58
N TRP A 164 8.47 -6.05 0.55
CA TRP A 164 7.54 -4.95 0.30
C TRP A 164 6.50 -4.79 1.41
N LEU A 165 5.91 -5.88 1.91
CA LEU A 165 4.97 -5.86 3.04
C LEU A 165 5.63 -5.34 4.32
N ALA A 166 6.90 -5.70 4.58
CA ALA A 166 7.66 -5.15 5.70
C ALA A 166 7.88 -3.64 5.56
N ALA A 167 8.23 -3.16 4.36
CA ALA A 167 8.37 -1.72 4.10
C ALA A 167 7.03 -0.99 4.25
N LEU A 168 5.92 -1.57 3.76
CA LEU A 168 4.56 -1.06 3.95
C LEU A 168 4.20 -0.99 5.43
N TRP A 169 4.52 -2.01 6.23
CA TRP A 169 4.26 -2.00 7.66
C TRP A 169 4.89 -0.79 8.35
N PHE A 170 6.18 -0.55 8.12
CA PHE A 170 6.88 0.62 8.67
C PHE A 170 6.30 1.94 8.14
N HIS A 171 6.05 2.03 6.84
CA HIS A 171 5.53 3.22 6.18
C HIS A 171 4.13 3.59 6.68
N LEU A 172 3.21 2.63 6.72
CA LEU A 172 1.82 2.85 7.12
C LEU A 172 1.70 3.06 8.63
N SER A 173 2.46 2.33 9.46
CA SER A 173 2.43 2.48 10.91
C SER A 173 2.81 3.90 11.33
N HIS A 174 3.85 4.46 10.71
CA HIS A 174 4.22 5.86 10.94
C HIS A 174 3.21 6.82 10.27
N GLY A 175 2.83 6.56 9.03
CA GLY A 175 1.90 7.40 8.25
C GLY A 175 0.56 7.58 8.92
N PHE A 176 -0.01 6.52 9.52
CA PHE A 176 -1.32 6.54 10.15
C PHE A 176 -1.40 7.57 11.30
N TRP A 177 -0.57 7.44 12.34
CA TRP A 177 -0.64 8.35 13.47
C TRP A 177 -0.16 9.77 13.13
N SER A 178 0.79 9.90 12.20
CA SER A 178 1.25 11.20 11.70
C SER A 178 0.13 11.95 10.95
N ALA A 179 -0.73 11.24 10.22
CA ALA A 179 -1.92 11.82 9.62
C ALA A 179 -2.91 12.33 10.67
N MET A 180 -3.20 11.54 11.72
CA MET A 180 -4.04 11.96 12.84
C MET A 180 -3.51 13.22 13.53
N GLN A 181 -2.19 13.31 13.68
CA GLN A 181 -1.54 14.49 14.22
C GLN A 181 -1.73 15.71 13.32
N THR A 182 -1.57 15.55 12.01
CA THR A 182 -1.70 16.65 11.04
C THR A 182 -3.12 17.20 10.96
N VAL A 183 -4.12 16.33 11.08
CA VAL A 183 -5.55 16.70 11.05
C VAL A 183 -6.02 17.31 12.39
N GLY A 184 -5.17 17.25 13.44
CA GLY A 184 -5.46 17.90 14.73
C GLY A 184 -6.24 17.05 15.72
N ILE A 185 -6.40 15.73 15.47
CA ILE A 185 -7.14 14.80 16.36
C ILE A 185 -6.16 14.14 17.36
N ASN A 186 -5.19 14.87 17.89
CA ASN A 186 -4.06 14.32 18.63
C ASN A 186 -3.82 14.95 20.01
N GLY A 187 -4.85 15.29 20.76
CA GLY A 187 -4.71 15.78 22.13
C GLY A 187 -3.77 14.89 22.97
N LYS A 188 -3.28 15.40 24.12
CA LYS A 188 -2.26 14.73 24.97
C LYS A 188 -2.52 13.24 25.23
N VAL A 189 -3.80 12.85 25.43
CA VAL A 189 -4.22 11.46 25.65
C VAL A 189 -4.30 10.68 24.34
N TRP A 190 -4.83 11.30 23.27
CA TRP A 190 -5.08 10.64 22.00
C TRP A 190 -3.83 10.39 21.18
N PHE A 191 -2.76 11.15 21.35
CA PHE A 191 -1.50 10.93 20.63
C PHE A 191 -0.93 9.52 20.85
N SER A 192 -0.82 9.08 22.11
CA SER A 192 -0.35 7.73 22.42
C SER A 192 -1.32 6.65 21.94
N ARG A 193 -2.63 6.89 22.06
CA ARG A 193 -3.67 5.96 21.59
C ARG A 193 -3.62 5.77 20.08
N TRP A 194 -3.48 6.85 19.29
CA TRP A 194 -3.37 6.76 17.83
C TRP A 194 -2.14 6.00 17.37
N LYS A 195 -1.02 6.11 18.08
CA LYS A 195 0.16 5.28 17.81
C LYS A 195 -0.14 3.80 18.00
N THR A 196 -0.71 3.43 19.12
CA THR A 196 -1.06 2.03 19.41
C THR A 196 -2.11 1.49 18.43
N ILE A 197 -3.19 2.25 18.20
CA ILE A 197 -4.24 1.86 17.25
C ILE A 197 -3.65 1.68 15.85
N GLY A 198 -2.82 2.62 15.39
CA GLY A 198 -2.19 2.56 14.08
C GLY A 198 -1.29 1.34 13.92
N VAL A 199 -0.43 1.06 14.91
CA VAL A 199 0.45 -0.12 14.86
C VAL A 199 -0.36 -1.41 14.87
N VAL A 200 -1.35 -1.56 15.75
CA VAL A 200 -2.21 -2.77 15.81
C VAL A 200 -2.96 -2.96 14.50
N TYR A 201 -3.62 -1.91 14.02
CA TYR A 201 -4.39 -1.94 12.78
C TYR A 201 -3.54 -2.32 11.57
N VAL A 202 -2.41 -1.63 11.38
CA VAL A 202 -1.50 -1.89 10.25
C VAL A 202 -0.86 -3.29 10.37
N THR A 203 -0.55 -3.75 11.59
CA THR A 203 -0.02 -5.10 11.80
C THR A 203 -1.03 -6.15 11.37
N LEU A 204 -2.29 -6.03 11.77
CA LEU A 204 -3.34 -6.95 11.33
C LEU A 204 -3.51 -6.93 9.82
N LEU A 205 -3.53 -5.74 9.20
CA LEU A 205 -3.65 -5.58 7.76
C LEU A 205 -2.49 -6.27 7.01
N MET A 206 -1.24 -6.06 7.44
CA MET A 206 -0.08 -6.68 6.81
C MET A 206 -0.01 -8.19 7.05
N LEU A 207 -0.42 -8.67 8.23
CA LEU A 207 -0.52 -10.10 8.50
C LEU A 207 -1.55 -10.78 7.59
N CYS A 208 -2.70 -10.16 7.33
CA CYS A 208 -3.68 -10.69 6.38
C CYS A 208 -3.08 -10.85 4.97
N PHE A 209 -2.38 -9.84 4.45
CA PHE A 209 -1.69 -9.97 3.17
C PHE A 209 -0.59 -11.03 3.20
N LEU A 210 0.20 -11.11 4.28
CA LEU A 210 1.24 -12.11 4.44
C LEU A 210 0.67 -13.53 4.41
N VAL A 211 -0.47 -13.74 5.07
CA VAL A 211 -1.18 -15.04 5.03
C VAL A 211 -1.57 -15.41 3.60
N VAL A 212 -2.09 -14.46 2.80
CA VAL A 212 -2.40 -14.72 1.38
C VAL A 212 -1.13 -15.14 0.64
N VAL A 213 -0.04 -14.37 0.73
CA VAL A 213 1.23 -14.69 0.05
C VAL A 213 1.74 -16.08 0.42
N LEU A 214 1.80 -16.38 1.72
CA LEU A 214 2.34 -17.67 2.20
C LEU A 214 1.43 -18.85 1.89
N ALA A 215 0.10 -18.68 1.99
CA ALA A 215 -0.86 -19.73 1.69
C ALA A 215 -0.77 -20.21 0.22
N PHE A 216 -0.57 -19.28 -0.71
CA PHE A 216 -0.37 -19.64 -2.11
C PHE A 216 1.05 -20.13 -2.39
N ALA A 217 2.08 -19.56 -1.77
CA ALA A 217 3.46 -20.00 -1.91
C ALA A 217 3.68 -21.46 -1.46
N PHE A 218 3.02 -21.87 -0.38
CA PHE A 218 3.12 -23.23 0.17
C PHE A 218 1.98 -24.15 -0.24
N HIS A 219 1.12 -23.72 -1.17
CA HIS A 219 -0.05 -24.49 -1.65
C HIS A 219 -0.99 -24.97 -0.53
N CYS A 220 -1.11 -24.22 0.56
CA CYS A 220 -1.94 -24.56 1.71
C CYS A 220 -3.22 -23.72 1.82
N ALA A 221 -3.57 -22.93 0.80
CA ALA A 221 -4.85 -22.22 0.79
C ALA A 221 -6.02 -23.24 0.71
N PRO A 222 -7.05 -23.13 1.57
CA PRO A 222 -8.21 -24.02 1.54
C PRO A 222 -8.89 -24.09 0.17
N SER A 223 -8.90 -22.99 -0.58
CA SER A 223 -9.46 -22.91 -1.93
C SER A 223 -8.74 -23.80 -2.96
N LEU A 224 -7.49 -24.17 -2.70
CA LEU A 224 -6.71 -25.08 -3.58
C LEU A 224 -7.14 -26.55 -3.41
N CYS A 225 -7.60 -26.93 -2.22
CA CYS A 225 -8.09 -28.27 -1.96
C CYS A 225 -9.43 -28.57 -2.67
N CYS A 226 -10.23 -27.55 -2.95
CA CYS A 226 -11.52 -27.68 -3.61
C CYS A 226 -11.43 -27.79 -5.14
N VAL A 227 -10.26 -27.55 -5.73
CA VAL A 227 -10.02 -27.65 -7.20
C VAL A 227 -9.57 -29.07 -7.59
N ALA A 228 -9.11 -29.86 -6.61
CA ALA A 228 -8.62 -31.24 -6.83
C ALA A 228 -9.71 -32.32 -6.66
N ALA A 229 -10.96 -31.95 -6.39
CA ALA A 229 -12.13 -32.80 -6.30
C ALA A 229 -13.14 -32.47 -7.41
#